data_3d29d3a66fcde15dcbab838457b60016
#
_entry.id   3d29d3a66fcde15dcbab838457b60016
#
_cell.length_a   1.000
_cell.length_b   1.000
_cell.length_c   1.000
_cell.angle_alpha   90.00
_cell.angle_beta   90.00
_cell.angle_gamma   90.00
#
_symmetry.space_group_name_H-M   'P 1'
#
loop_
_entity.id
_entity.type
_entity.pdbx_description
1 polymer ?
#
loop_
_entity_poly.entity_id
_entity_poly.type
_entity_poly.pdbx_seq_one_letter_code
_entity_poly.pdbx_strand_id
1 'polypeptide(L)'
;YCDRETVDKIEKMKVCTCLNPLHTAMSIYGCMLGYNLISAEMADEDLRSFIQKIGYIEAMPVVVDPGVLNPYEFIGAVINRRLPNPFMPDAPQRIATDTSQKLAIRFGETIKAYEERGLDKSNLVLIPLVLAGYARYLKGIDDNGQPFEISTDPLLAELQAIVAPLKVEAGEQDFSCLKALYSRTDVFGVDLYAVGLGEKIESMAKELFAGPGAVRATLHKYVKAR
;
A
#
# COMPACT_ATOMS: atom_id res chain seq x y z
N TYR A 1 -19.42 -20.56 -19.12
CA TYR A 1 -19.90 -20.16 -17.79
C TYR A 1 -18.94 -20.76 -16.76
N CYS A 2 -18.39 -19.96 -15.86
CA CYS A 2 -17.63 -20.45 -14.71
C CYS A 2 -18.59 -20.72 -13.55
N ASP A 3 -18.28 -21.71 -12.72
CA ASP A 3 -18.98 -21.91 -11.46
C ASP A 3 -18.63 -20.79 -10.45
N ARG A 4 -19.39 -20.72 -9.36
CA ARG A 4 -19.22 -19.69 -8.34
C ARG A 4 -17.83 -19.72 -7.68
N GLU A 5 -17.30 -20.92 -7.40
CA GLU A 5 -16.01 -21.08 -6.78
C GLU A 5 -14.88 -20.50 -7.65
N THR A 6 -14.93 -20.74 -8.95
CA THR A 6 -13.97 -20.18 -9.90
C THR A 6 -14.07 -18.66 -9.94
N VAL A 7 -15.29 -18.09 -9.92
CA VAL A 7 -15.49 -16.63 -9.88
C VAL A 7 -14.91 -16.03 -8.60
N ASP A 8 -15.18 -16.65 -7.45
CA ASP A 8 -14.66 -16.20 -6.15
C ASP A 8 -13.11 -16.23 -6.12
N LYS A 9 -12.49 -17.26 -6.71
CA LYS A 9 -11.02 -17.34 -6.86
C LYS A 9 -10.47 -16.24 -7.78
N ILE A 10 -11.14 -15.94 -8.90
CA ILE A 10 -10.75 -14.84 -9.79
C ILE A 10 -10.80 -13.51 -9.06
N GLU A 11 -11.89 -13.25 -8.34
CA GLU A 11 -12.03 -12.02 -7.57
C GLU A 11 -10.95 -11.93 -6.47
N LYS A 12 -10.68 -13.00 -5.74
CA LYS A 12 -9.63 -13.01 -4.72
C LYS A 12 -8.24 -12.78 -5.33
N MET A 13 -7.93 -13.36 -6.47
CA MET A 13 -6.69 -13.10 -7.21
C MET A 13 -6.53 -11.61 -7.54
N LYS A 14 -7.58 -10.95 -8.05
CA LYS A 14 -7.55 -9.53 -8.41
C LYS A 14 -7.44 -8.63 -7.17
N VAL A 15 -8.30 -8.89 -6.18
CA VAL A 15 -8.48 -8.00 -5.01
C VAL A 15 -7.32 -8.09 -4.04
N CYS A 16 -6.75 -9.28 -3.84
CA CYS A 16 -5.70 -9.51 -2.84
C CYS A 16 -4.28 -9.51 -3.43
N THR A 17 -4.12 -9.61 -4.77
CA THR A 17 -2.78 -9.81 -5.34
C THR A 17 -2.53 -8.96 -6.60
N CYS A 18 -3.29 -9.21 -7.68
CA CYS A 18 -2.84 -8.83 -9.02
C CYS A 18 -3.27 -7.43 -9.48
N LEU A 19 -4.20 -6.77 -8.83
CA LEU A 19 -4.73 -5.48 -9.26
C LEU A 19 -4.88 -4.48 -8.12
N ASN A 20 -5.78 -4.77 -7.17
CA ASN A 20 -6.20 -3.77 -6.19
C ASN A 20 -5.11 -3.37 -5.19
N PRO A 21 -4.22 -4.26 -4.71
CA PRO A 21 -3.11 -3.86 -3.86
C PRO A 21 -2.15 -2.90 -4.57
N LEU A 22 -1.90 -3.13 -5.86
CA LEU A 22 -1.03 -2.28 -6.66
C LEU A 22 -1.61 -0.87 -6.81
N HIS A 23 -2.90 -0.76 -7.11
CA HIS A 23 -3.62 0.51 -7.13
C HIS A 23 -3.57 1.24 -5.79
N THR A 24 -3.73 0.53 -4.66
CA THR A 24 -3.70 1.13 -3.33
C THR A 24 -2.30 1.65 -2.99
N ALA A 25 -1.26 0.90 -3.29
CA ALA A 25 0.11 1.35 -3.11
C ALA A 25 0.40 2.63 -3.91
N MET A 26 -0.01 2.65 -5.19
CA MET A 26 0.11 3.83 -6.04
C MET A 26 -0.70 5.01 -5.50
N SER A 27 -1.96 4.80 -5.08
CA SER A 27 -2.80 5.91 -4.62
C SER A 27 -2.24 6.60 -3.39
N ILE A 28 -1.73 5.84 -2.42
CA ILE A 28 -1.14 6.39 -1.19
C ILE A 28 0.11 7.20 -1.52
N TYR A 29 1.04 6.62 -2.27
CA TYR A 29 2.30 7.29 -2.61
C TYR A 29 2.12 8.36 -3.68
N GLY A 30 1.24 8.15 -4.66
CA GLY A 30 0.93 9.11 -5.69
C GLY A 30 0.34 10.41 -5.14
N CYS A 31 -0.58 10.33 -4.17
CA CYS A 31 -1.10 11.52 -3.49
C CYS A 31 0.02 12.29 -2.77
N MET A 32 0.87 11.59 -2.03
CA MET A 32 1.98 12.22 -1.30
C MET A 32 3.06 12.80 -2.21
N LEU A 33 3.26 12.21 -3.39
CA LEU A 33 4.25 12.68 -4.38
C LEU A 33 3.67 13.67 -5.39
N GLY A 34 2.39 14.06 -5.25
CA GLY A 34 1.75 15.09 -6.06
C GLY A 34 1.29 14.65 -7.45
N TYR A 35 1.12 13.34 -7.67
CA TYR A 35 0.57 12.82 -8.93
C TYR A 35 -0.96 12.98 -8.99
N ASN A 36 -1.46 13.19 -10.21
CA ASN A 36 -2.88 13.31 -10.50
C ASN A 36 -3.40 12.22 -11.46
N LEU A 37 -2.50 11.43 -12.04
CA LEU A 37 -2.82 10.34 -12.96
C LEU A 37 -1.97 9.12 -12.65
N ILE A 38 -2.60 7.96 -12.58
CA ILE A 38 -1.92 6.66 -12.42
C ILE A 38 -0.96 6.38 -13.58
N SER A 39 -1.32 6.76 -14.79
CA SER A 39 -0.44 6.60 -15.96
C SER A 39 0.86 7.41 -15.84
N ALA A 40 0.82 8.58 -15.20
CA ALA A 40 1.99 9.38 -14.92
C ALA A 40 2.88 8.74 -13.83
N GLU A 41 2.28 8.15 -12.80
CA GLU A 41 3.01 7.37 -11.81
C GLU A 41 3.74 6.17 -12.42
N MET A 42 3.17 5.55 -13.46
CA MET A 42 3.80 4.43 -14.17
C MET A 42 5.01 4.85 -15.02
N ALA A 43 5.17 6.13 -15.33
CA ALA A 43 6.36 6.68 -15.93
C ALA A 43 7.49 6.94 -14.90
N ASP A 44 7.15 7.00 -13.62
CA ASP A 44 8.10 7.10 -12.51
C ASP A 44 8.74 5.73 -12.24
N GLU A 45 10.07 5.65 -12.33
CA GLU A 45 10.81 4.40 -12.19
C GLU A 45 10.64 3.77 -10.79
N ASP A 46 10.66 4.59 -9.73
CA ASP A 46 10.52 4.10 -8.36
C ASP A 46 9.12 3.55 -8.11
N LEU A 47 8.07 4.28 -8.49
CA LEU A 47 6.68 3.85 -8.32
C LEU A 47 6.37 2.60 -9.15
N ARG A 48 6.80 2.56 -10.40
CA ARG A 48 6.63 1.38 -11.24
C ARG A 48 7.34 0.16 -10.65
N SER A 49 8.60 0.31 -10.25
CA SER A 49 9.36 -0.77 -9.61
C SER A 49 8.75 -1.20 -8.29
N PHE A 50 8.22 -0.25 -7.51
CA PHE A 50 7.52 -0.50 -6.25
C PHE A 50 6.36 -1.48 -6.43
N ILE A 51 5.44 -1.18 -7.33
CA ILE A 51 4.29 -2.06 -7.55
C ILE A 51 4.66 -3.38 -8.23
N GLN A 52 5.64 -3.38 -9.14
CA GLN A 52 6.14 -4.61 -9.74
C GLN A 52 6.66 -5.57 -8.67
N LYS A 53 7.48 -5.08 -7.75
CA LYS A 53 8.06 -5.89 -6.68
C LYS A 53 7.03 -6.31 -5.64
N ILE A 54 6.08 -5.44 -5.27
CA ILE A 54 4.93 -5.82 -4.44
C ILE A 54 4.21 -7.00 -5.09
N GLY A 55 3.85 -6.87 -6.35
CA GLY A 55 3.07 -7.88 -7.06
C GLY A 55 3.82 -9.19 -7.25
N TYR A 56 4.96 -9.14 -7.91
CA TYR A 56 5.68 -10.34 -8.32
C TYR A 56 6.47 -11.01 -7.20
N ILE A 57 7.00 -10.25 -6.25
CA ILE A 57 7.89 -10.79 -5.21
C ILE A 57 7.14 -11.05 -3.91
N GLU A 58 6.27 -10.14 -3.47
CA GLU A 58 5.67 -10.24 -2.15
C GLU A 58 4.25 -10.84 -2.16
N ALA A 59 3.41 -10.49 -3.13
CA ALA A 59 2.03 -10.96 -3.18
C ALA A 59 1.86 -12.28 -3.98
N MET A 60 2.58 -12.45 -5.07
CA MET A 60 2.47 -13.62 -5.94
C MET A 60 2.75 -14.98 -5.23
N PRO A 61 3.69 -15.09 -4.26
CA PRO A 61 3.92 -16.34 -3.54
C PRO A 61 2.68 -16.91 -2.84
N VAL A 62 1.71 -16.06 -2.53
CA VAL A 62 0.46 -16.45 -1.84
C VAL A 62 -0.78 -16.24 -2.71
N VAL A 63 -0.62 -16.02 -4.00
CA VAL A 63 -1.74 -15.81 -4.92
C VAL A 63 -2.71 -16.99 -4.91
N VAL A 64 -3.99 -16.70 -5.05
CA VAL A 64 -5.01 -17.71 -5.34
C VAL A 64 -5.07 -17.90 -6.85
N ASP A 65 -4.71 -19.08 -7.33
CA ASP A 65 -4.81 -19.45 -8.74
C ASP A 65 -6.23 -19.91 -9.07
N PRO A 66 -6.96 -19.22 -9.93
CA PRO A 66 -8.31 -19.65 -10.33
C PRO A 66 -8.33 -20.78 -11.36
N GLY A 67 -7.18 -21.18 -11.92
CA GLY A 67 -7.03 -22.24 -12.90
C GLY A 67 -7.47 -21.87 -14.33
N VAL A 68 -8.32 -20.86 -14.50
CA VAL A 68 -8.86 -20.40 -15.80
C VAL A 68 -8.20 -19.12 -16.32
N LEU A 69 -7.49 -18.42 -15.45
CA LEU A 69 -6.70 -17.22 -15.76
C LEU A 69 -5.33 -17.39 -15.09
N ASN A 70 -4.27 -17.24 -15.86
CA ASN A 70 -2.92 -17.27 -15.30
C ASN A 70 -2.63 -15.98 -14.52
N PRO A 71 -2.33 -16.04 -13.20
CA PRO A 71 -2.08 -14.85 -12.39
C PRO A 71 -0.90 -14.01 -12.89
N TYR A 72 0.17 -14.63 -13.42
CA TYR A 72 1.34 -13.93 -13.95
C TYR A 72 1.01 -13.17 -15.25
N GLU A 73 0.22 -13.75 -16.13
CA GLU A 73 -0.24 -13.07 -17.35
C GLU A 73 -1.17 -11.92 -17.01
N PHE A 74 -2.06 -12.14 -16.04
CA PHE A 74 -3.01 -11.11 -15.59
C PHE A 74 -2.28 -9.91 -14.98
N ILE A 75 -1.38 -10.12 -14.02
CA ILE A 75 -0.61 -9.01 -13.41
C ILE A 75 0.28 -8.31 -14.44
N GLY A 76 0.85 -9.05 -15.39
CA GLY A 76 1.61 -8.50 -16.50
C GLY A 76 0.77 -7.57 -17.36
N ALA A 77 -0.47 -7.94 -17.67
CA ALA A 77 -1.40 -7.08 -18.41
C ALA A 77 -1.78 -5.83 -17.61
N VAL A 78 -1.96 -5.98 -16.30
CA VAL A 78 -2.24 -4.84 -15.40
C VAL A 78 -1.08 -3.83 -15.42
N ILE A 79 0.13 -4.30 -15.17
CA ILE A 79 1.31 -3.42 -15.00
C ILE A 79 1.77 -2.81 -16.34
N ASN A 80 1.72 -3.58 -17.43
CA ASN A 80 2.30 -3.15 -18.69
C ASN A 80 1.31 -2.54 -19.69
N ARG A 81 0.00 -2.72 -19.47
CA ARG A 81 -1.02 -2.24 -20.42
C ARG A 81 -2.09 -1.39 -19.74
N ARG A 82 -2.62 -1.82 -18.60
CA ARG A 82 -3.75 -1.14 -17.96
C ARG A 82 -3.31 0.12 -17.21
N LEU A 83 -2.39 -0.01 -16.28
CA LEU A 83 -1.94 1.10 -15.43
C LEU A 83 -1.25 2.23 -16.22
N PRO A 84 -0.37 1.96 -17.21
CA PRO A 84 0.26 3.02 -17.99
C PRO A 84 -0.63 3.62 -19.09
N ASN A 85 -1.86 3.14 -19.25
CA ASN A 85 -2.73 3.59 -20.34
C ASN A 85 -3.29 5.01 -20.06
N PRO A 86 -2.89 6.04 -20.81
CA PRO A 86 -3.35 7.40 -20.59
C PRO A 86 -4.82 7.63 -20.97
N PHE A 87 -5.41 6.70 -21.73
CA PHE A 87 -6.84 6.74 -22.08
C PHE A 87 -7.73 6.14 -20.99
N MET A 88 -7.15 5.63 -19.91
CA MET A 88 -7.85 5.27 -18.68
C MET A 88 -7.48 6.29 -17.60
N PRO A 89 -8.14 7.46 -17.56
CA PRO A 89 -7.76 8.57 -16.71
C PRO A 89 -8.14 8.30 -15.25
N ASP A 90 -7.36 7.46 -14.59
CA ASP A 90 -7.54 7.12 -13.20
C ASP A 90 -6.62 7.97 -12.32
N ALA A 91 -7.18 8.53 -11.25
CA ALA A 91 -6.47 9.42 -10.35
C ALA A 91 -6.15 8.72 -9.02
N PRO A 92 -4.94 8.91 -8.46
CA PRO A 92 -4.61 8.38 -7.13
C PRO A 92 -5.60 8.84 -6.06
N GLN A 93 -6.09 10.06 -6.11
CA GLN A 93 -7.07 10.61 -5.18
C GLN A 93 -8.40 9.84 -5.21
N ARG A 94 -8.88 9.48 -6.41
CA ARG A 94 -10.10 8.67 -6.56
C ARG A 94 -9.93 7.26 -6.00
N ILE A 95 -8.77 6.66 -6.24
CA ILE A 95 -8.47 5.31 -5.75
C ILE A 95 -8.28 5.30 -4.24
N ALA A 96 -7.76 6.38 -3.66
CA ALA A 96 -7.56 6.52 -2.22
C ALA A 96 -8.86 6.70 -1.41
N THR A 97 -10.01 6.92 -2.05
CA THR A 97 -11.31 6.94 -1.36
C THR A 97 -11.49 5.63 -0.56
N ASP A 98 -11.95 5.76 0.68
CA ASP A 98 -12.21 4.63 1.59
C ASP A 98 -11.01 3.69 1.79
N THR A 99 -9.79 4.21 1.83
CA THR A 99 -8.57 3.39 2.00
C THR A 99 -8.61 2.56 3.29
N SER A 100 -9.13 3.10 4.40
CA SER A 100 -9.25 2.35 5.66
C SER A 100 -10.08 1.07 5.52
N GLN A 101 -11.06 1.05 4.61
CA GLN A 101 -11.94 -0.08 4.36
C GLN A 101 -11.32 -1.12 3.39
N LYS A 102 -10.16 -0.82 2.84
CA LYS A 102 -9.54 -1.61 1.77
C LYS A 102 -8.26 -2.32 2.20
N LEU A 103 -7.53 -1.78 3.18
CA LEU A 103 -6.21 -2.28 3.56
C LEU A 103 -6.25 -3.71 4.08
N ALA A 104 -7.28 -4.07 4.86
CA ALA A 104 -7.45 -5.42 5.39
C ALA A 104 -7.50 -6.48 4.28
N ILE A 105 -8.36 -6.27 3.27
CA ILE A 105 -8.53 -7.24 2.19
C ILE A 105 -7.39 -7.21 1.19
N ARG A 106 -6.73 -6.06 1.00
CA ARG A 106 -5.69 -5.88 -0.01
C ARG A 106 -4.30 -6.30 0.45
N PHE A 107 -4.00 -6.11 1.75
CA PHE A 107 -2.69 -6.43 2.33
C PHE A 107 -2.78 -7.37 3.53
N GLY A 108 -3.79 -7.21 4.38
CA GLY A 108 -4.01 -8.09 5.53
C GLY A 108 -4.19 -9.54 5.13
N GLU A 109 -4.94 -9.82 4.06
CA GLU A 109 -5.12 -11.17 3.54
C GLU A 109 -3.80 -11.79 3.04
N THR A 110 -2.92 -11.01 2.42
CA THR A 110 -1.59 -11.47 2.03
C THR A 110 -0.74 -11.82 3.25
N ILE A 111 -0.77 -10.99 4.29
CA ILE A 111 -0.03 -11.24 5.55
C ILE A 111 -0.52 -12.53 6.22
N LYS A 112 -1.85 -12.73 6.30
CA LYS A 112 -2.45 -13.97 6.82
C LYS A 112 -2.04 -15.19 6.00
N ALA A 113 -2.05 -15.07 4.67
CA ALA A 113 -1.67 -16.16 3.79
C ALA A 113 -0.19 -16.56 3.93
N TYR A 114 0.71 -15.61 4.22
CA TYR A 114 2.09 -15.93 4.57
C TYR A 114 2.16 -16.78 5.83
N GLU A 115 1.41 -16.43 6.86
CA GLU A 115 1.36 -17.19 8.12
C GLU A 115 0.77 -18.60 7.91
N GLU A 116 -0.37 -18.71 7.23
CA GLU A 116 -1.04 -19.95 6.91
C GLU A 116 -0.16 -20.93 6.09
N ARG A 117 0.67 -20.39 5.21
CA ARG A 117 1.59 -21.18 4.37
C ARG A 117 2.97 -21.39 5.00
N GLY A 118 3.19 -20.88 6.21
CA GLY A 118 4.49 -20.99 6.90
C GLY A 118 5.62 -20.21 6.21
N LEU A 119 5.29 -19.16 5.44
CA LEU A 119 6.29 -18.32 4.79
C LEU A 119 6.82 -17.27 5.78
N ASP A 120 8.08 -16.95 5.64
CA ASP A 120 8.74 -15.95 6.49
C ASP A 120 8.26 -14.54 6.14
N LYS A 121 7.47 -13.95 7.04
CA LYS A 121 6.97 -12.58 6.93
C LYS A 121 8.08 -11.51 6.98
N SER A 122 9.28 -11.85 7.47
CA SER A 122 10.42 -10.92 7.44
C SER A 122 10.85 -10.56 6.02
N ASN A 123 10.51 -11.40 5.04
CA ASN A 123 10.70 -11.15 3.61
C ASN A 123 9.76 -10.09 3.03
N LEU A 124 8.69 -9.73 3.72
CA LEU A 124 7.86 -8.61 3.33
C LEU A 124 8.57 -7.29 3.66
N VAL A 125 8.77 -6.46 2.67
CA VAL A 125 9.45 -5.15 2.77
C VAL A 125 8.57 -4.04 2.20
N LEU A 126 8.08 -4.22 1.00
CA LEU A 126 7.35 -3.18 0.28
C LEU A 126 5.87 -3.11 0.68
N ILE A 127 5.24 -4.23 1.04
CA ILE A 127 3.91 -4.21 1.68
C ILE A 127 3.97 -3.48 3.03
N PRO A 128 4.91 -3.77 3.96
CA PRO A 128 5.14 -2.94 5.14
C PRO A 128 5.36 -1.46 4.81
N LEU A 129 6.09 -1.15 3.74
CA LEU A 129 6.30 0.24 3.31
C LEU A 129 4.99 0.93 2.87
N VAL A 130 4.07 0.21 2.21
CA VAL A 130 2.72 0.75 1.90
C VAL A 130 1.99 1.10 3.19
N LEU A 131 2.00 0.20 4.17
CA LEU A 131 1.31 0.41 5.45
C LEU A 131 1.94 1.55 6.27
N ALA A 132 3.27 1.67 6.23
CA ALA A 132 3.97 2.83 6.81
C ALA A 132 3.58 4.14 6.12
N GLY A 133 3.49 4.12 4.79
CA GLY A 133 3.05 5.24 3.96
C GLY A 133 1.63 5.70 4.28
N TYR A 134 0.76 4.79 4.69
CA TYR A 134 -0.61 5.15 5.08
C TYR A 134 -0.66 6.10 6.29
N ALA A 135 0.15 5.86 7.33
CA ALA A 135 0.25 6.79 8.46
C ALA A 135 0.71 8.19 8.01
N ARG A 136 1.69 8.23 7.11
CA ARG A 136 2.20 9.50 6.56
C ARG A 136 1.17 10.21 5.67
N TYR A 137 0.41 9.45 4.85
CA TYR A 137 -0.68 9.95 4.02
C TYR A 137 -1.77 10.63 4.85
N LEU A 138 -2.13 10.08 6.01
CA LEU A 138 -3.14 10.62 6.92
C LEU A 138 -2.83 12.03 7.42
N LYS A 139 -1.58 12.50 7.29
CA LYS A 139 -1.21 13.90 7.64
C LYS A 139 -1.72 14.93 6.63
N GLY A 140 -2.09 14.53 5.42
CA GLY A 140 -2.53 15.46 4.38
C GLY A 140 -1.46 16.48 3.98
N ILE A 141 -0.19 16.10 4.10
CA ILE A 141 0.96 16.95 3.73
C ILE A 141 1.79 16.16 2.71
N ASP A 142 2.03 16.74 1.54
CA ASP A 142 2.80 16.13 0.47
C ASP A 142 4.32 16.09 0.74
N ASP A 143 5.07 15.54 -0.18
CA ASP A 143 6.52 15.41 -0.05
C ASP A 143 7.28 16.76 -0.24
N ASN A 144 6.59 17.82 -0.67
CA ASN A 144 7.11 19.19 -0.71
C ASN A 144 6.75 19.99 0.57
N GLY A 145 6.06 19.37 1.52
CA GLY A 145 5.61 20.03 2.74
C GLY A 145 4.33 20.85 2.55
N GLN A 146 3.60 20.64 1.44
CA GLN A 146 2.37 21.37 1.14
C GLN A 146 1.14 20.54 1.52
N PRO A 147 0.06 21.19 2.00
CA PRO A 147 -1.17 20.48 2.30
C PRO A 147 -1.82 19.94 1.01
N PHE A 148 -2.40 18.75 1.09
CA PHE A 148 -3.30 18.22 0.07
C PHE A 148 -4.59 17.69 0.70
N GLU A 149 -5.66 17.68 -0.06
CA GLU A 149 -6.94 17.16 0.39
C GLU A 149 -6.90 15.63 0.40
N ILE A 150 -7.12 15.03 1.57
CA ILE A 150 -7.24 13.59 1.73
C ILE A 150 -8.62 13.16 1.23
N SER A 151 -8.65 12.08 0.48
CA SER A 151 -9.90 11.50 -0.05
C SER A 151 -10.84 11.06 1.07
N THR A 152 -12.13 11.10 0.81
CA THR A 152 -13.16 10.71 1.78
C THR A 152 -12.97 9.29 2.28
N ASP A 153 -13.15 9.10 3.58
CA ASP A 153 -12.98 7.81 4.27
C ASP A 153 -13.80 7.84 5.57
N PRO A 154 -14.61 6.81 5.86
CA PRO A 154 -15.46 6.82 7.04
C PRO A 154 -14.69 6.87 8.37
N LEU A 155 -13.44 6.41 8.39
CA LEU A 155 -12.58 6.45 9.59
C LEU A 155 -11.57 7.60 9.57
N LEU A 156 -11.62 8.50 8.57
CA LEU A 156 -10.60 9.51 8.37
C LEU A 156 -10.34 10.36 9.62
N ALA A 157 -11.38 10.92 10.21
CA ALA A 157 -11.25 11.80 11.38
C ALA A 157 -10.62 11.07 12.58
N GLU A 158 -11.03 9.83 12.81
CA GLU A 158 -10.51 9.00 13.90
C GLU A 158 -9.03 8.65 13.68
N LEU A 159 -8.68 8.21 12.46
CA LEU A 159 -7.31 7.83 12.15
C LEU A 159 -6.36 9.04 12.11
N GLN A 160 -6.84 10.19 11.63
CA GLN A 160 -6.10 11.45 11.70
C GLN A 160 -5.84 11.88 13.14
N ALA A 161 -6.81 11.68 14.05
CA ALA A 161 -6.62 12.00 15.47
C ALA A 161 -5.49 11.18 16.10
N ILE A 162 -5.32 9.90 15.70
CA ILE A 162 -4.22 9.04 16.16
C ILE A 162 -2.86 9.62 15.74
N VAL A 163 -2.71 10.04 14.50
CA VAL A 163 -1.44 10.56 13.98
C VAL A 163 -1.25 12.07 14.18
N ALA A 164 -2.23 12.76 14.77
CA ALA A 164 -2.19 14.20 14.98
C ALA A 164 -0.94 14.70 15.72
N PRO A 165 -0.43 13.99 16.77
CA PRO A 165 0.78 14.42 17.47
C PRO A 165 2.04 14.43 16.61
N LEU A 166 2.08 13.63 15.52
CA LEU A 166 3.26 13.53 14.68
C LEU A 166 3.40 14.74 13.77
N LYS A 167 4.63 15.20 13.63
CA LYS A 167 5.00 16.28 12.71
C LYS A 167 5.75 15.74 11.50
N VAL A 168 5.59 16.39 10.36
CA VAL A 168 6.35 16.09 9.14
C VAL A 168 7.58 16.99 9.13
N GLU A 169 8.56 16.61 9.93
CA GLU A 169 9.80 17.36 10.10
C GLU A 169 10.95 16.42 10.50
N ALA A 170 12.17 16.84 10.22
CA ALA A 170 13.35 16.12 10.69
C ALA A 170 13.55 16.31 12.21
N GLY A 171 14.10 15.31 12.86
CA GLY A 171 14.42 15.35 14.28
C GLY A 171 13.72 14.26 15.09
N GLU A 172 14.03 14.23 16.38
CA GLU A 172 13.42 13.29 17.29
C GLU A 172 12.01 13.73 17.68
N GLN A 173 11.08 12.80 17.62
CA GLN A 173 9.71 12.95 18.10
C GLN A 173 9.18 11.62 18.63
N ASP A 174 8.12 11.68 19.43
CA ASP A 174 7.47 10.49 19.97
C ASP A 174 6.50 9.86 18.96
N PHE A 175 6.85 8.66 18.48
CA PHE A 175 6.05 7.86 17.56
C PHE A 175 5.15 6.83 18.26
N SER A 176 5.03 6.85 19.58
CA SER A 176 4.25 5.86 20.35
C SER A 176 2.79 5.75 19.92
N CYS A 177 2.20 6.82 19.38
CA CYS A 177 0.84 6.81 18.84
C CYS A 177 0.67 5.84 17.66
N LEU A 178 1.73 5.50 16.91
CA LEU A 178 1.65 4.55 15.80
C LEU A 178 1.25 3.15 16.26
N LYS A 179 1.54 2.79 17.51
CA LYS A 179 1.09 1.51 18.07
C LYS A 179 -0.44 1.41 18.07
N ALA A 180 -1.13 2.49 18.43
CA ALA A 180 -2.59 2.53 18.39
C ALA A 180 -3.14 2.40 16.96
N LEU A 181 -2.44 2.96 15.96
CA LEU A 181 -2.83 2.80 14.56
C LEU A 181 -2.61 1.37 14.07
N TYR A 182 -1.38 0.86 14.19
CA TYR A 182 -1.00 -0.42 13.58
C TYR A 182 -1.52 -1.66 14.30
N SER A 183 -2.11 -1.52 15.48
CA SER A 183 -2.87 -2.57 16.15
C SER A 183 -4.34 -2.64 15.72
N ARG A 184 -4.82 -1.76 14.82
CA ARG A 184 -6.21 -1.70 14.34
C ARG A 184 -6.52 -2.88 13.39
N THR A 185 -7.11 -3.94 13.93
CA THR A 185 -7.49 -5.13 13.14
C THR A 185 -8.65 -4.86 12.19
N ASP A 186 -9.50 -3.88 12.49
CA ASP A 186 -10.58 -3.44 11.61
C ASP A 186 -10.07 -2.68 10.38
N VAL A 187 -8.90 -2.03 10.46
CA VAL A 187 -8.25 -1.34 9.35
C VAL A 187 -7.32 -2.26 8.55
N PHE A 188 -6.47 -3.04 9.25
CA PHE A 188 -5.41 -3.83 8.61
C PHE A 188 -5.75 -5.33 8.49
N GLY A 189 -6.85 -5.79 9.09
CA GLY A 189 -7.23 -7.21 9.10
C GLY A 189 -6.46 -8.07 10.09
N VAL A 190 -5.35 -7.56 10.60
CA VAL A 190 -4.49 -8.15 11.62
C VAL A 190 -3.94 -7.06 12.54
N ASP A 191 -3.54 -7.43 13.75
CA ASP A 191 -2.67 -6.58 14.57
C ASP A 191 -1.23 -6.74 14.04
N LEU A 192 -0.70 -5.67 13.45
CA LEU A 192 0.60 -5.71 12.78
C LEU A 192 1.76 -5.97 13.74
N TYR A 193 1.63 -5.62 15.02
CA TYR A 193 2.63 -5.99 16.03
C TYR A 193 2.52 -7.47 16.40
N ALA A 194 1.30 -7.99 16.57
CA ALA A 194 1.09 -9.39 16.89
C ALA A 194 1.63 -10.34 15.80
N VAL A 195 1.56 -9.94 14.53
CA VAL A 195 2.11 -10.73 13.40
C VAL A 195 3.60 -10.47 13.14
N GLY A 196 4.27 -9.65 13.96
CA GLY A 196 5.72 -9.41 13.91
C GLY A 196 6.19 -8.39 12.87
N LEU A 197 5.28 -7.56 12.32
CA LEU A 197 5.61 -6.52 11.33
C LEU A 197 5.57 -5.10 11.89
N GLY A 198 4.96 -4.88 13.06
CA GLY A 198 4.69 -3.55 13.61
C GLY A 198 5.93 -2.69 13.79
N GLU A 199 7.00 -3.24 14.37
CA GLU A 199 8.25 -2.50 14.58
C GLU A 199 8.94 -2.11 13.26
N LYS A 200 8.93 -3.00 12.27
CA LYS A 200 9.43 -2.72 10.92
C LYS A 200 8.66 -1.59 10.26
N ILE A 201 7.33 -1.63 10.31
CA ILE A 201 6.45 -0.61 9.75
C ILE A 201 6.66 0.72 10.45
N GLU A 202 6.75 0.71 11.79
CA GLU A 202 7.03 1.92 12.58
C GLU A 202 8.39 2.54 12.21
N SER A 203 9.42 1.72 12.04
CA SER A 203 10.75 2.19 11.60
C SER A 203 10.69 2.87 10.23
N MET A 204 9.97 2.28 9.27
CA MET A 204 9.75 2.88 7.94
C MET A 204 8.94 4.16 8.02
N ALA A 205 7.91 4.20 8.88
CA ALA A 205 7.11 5.41 9.09
C ALA A 205 7.96 6.57 9.62
N LYS A 206 8.88 6.31 10.57
CA LYS A 206 9.82 7.33 11.08
C LYS A 206 10.65 7.95 9.95
N GLU A 207 11.11 7.15 9.00
CA GLU A 207 11.83 7.65 7.82
C GLU A 207 10.93 8.53 6.95
N LEU A 208 9.68 8.13 6.70
CA LEU A 208 8.72 8.87 5.88
C LEU A 208 8.31 10.22 6.49
N PHE A 209 8.35 10.35 7.82
CA PHE A 209 8.00 11.58 8.53
C PHE A 209 9.16 12.61 8.63
N ALA A 210 10.34 12.29 8.13
CA ALA A 210 11.56 13.11 8.30
C ALA A 210 11.58 14.44 7.51
N GLY A 211 10.43 14.91 7.04
CA GLY A 211 10.30 16.22 6.40
C GLY A 211 10.16 16.16 4.88
N PRO A 212 10.26 17.31 4.19
CA PRO A 212 10.18 17.37 2.73
C PRO A 212 11.23 16.48 2.05
N GLY A 213 10.83 15.78 0.98
CA GLY A 213 11.68 14.85 0.25
C GLY A 213 11.82 13.46 0.89
N ALA A 214 11.36 13.27 2.13
CA ALA A 214 11.51 12.03 2.86
C ALA A 214 10.70 10.86 2.27
N VAL A 215 9.52 11.14 1.69
CA VAL A 215 8.70 10.11 1.03
C VAL A 215 9.44 9.56 -0.19
N ARG A 216 9.94 10.43 -1.06
CA ARG A 216 10.72 10.04 -2.24
C ARG A 216 11.98 9.28 -1.85
N ALA A 217 12.75 9.80 -0.92
CA ALA A 217 14.01 9.20 -0.48
C ALA A 217 13.79 7.80 0.12
N THR A 218 12.78 7.64 0.97
CA THR A 218 12.45 6.36 1.60
C THR A 218 11.95 5.35 0.58
N LEU A 219 11.04 5.76 -0.32
CA LEU A 219 10.57 4.91 -1.42
C LEU A 219 11.75 4.40 -2.25
N HIS A 220 12.61 5.29 -2.73
CA HIS A 220 13.80 4.95 -3.52
C HIS A 220 14.71 3.96 -2.79
N LYS A 221 15.02 4.23 -1.52
CA LYS A 221 15.85 3.37 -0.66
C LYS A 221 15.34 1.94 -0.63
N TYR A 222 14.07 1.74 -0.29
CA TYR A 222 13.52 0.39 -0.12
C TYR A 222 13.26 -0.32 -1.46
N VAL A 223 12.90 0.41 -2.49
CA VAL A 223 12.74 -0.14 -3.83
C VAL A 223 14.08 -0.61 -4.40
N LYS A 224 15.19 0.11 -4.18
CA LYS A 224 16.52 -0.30 -4.65
C LYS A 224 17.12 -1.44 -3.84
N ALA A 225 16.82 -1.51 -2.54
CA ALA A 225 17.32 -2.56 -1.65
C ALA A 225 16.62 -3.92 -1.84
N ARG A 226 15.39 -3.95 -2.41
CA ARG A 226 14.60 -5.15 -2.65
C ARG A 226 14.96 -5.77 -4.02
#